data_6e49a5fe248d1209f8b8867598100312
#
_entry.id   6e49a5fe248d1209f8b8867598100312
#
_cell.length_a   1.000
_cell.length_b   1.000
_cell.length_c   1.000
_cell.angle_alpha   90.00
_cell.angle_beta   90.00
_cell.angle_gamma   90.00
#
_symmetry.space_group_name_H-M   'P 1'
#
loop_
_entity.id
_entity.type
_entity.pdbx_description
1 polymer ?
#
loop_
_entity_poly.entity_id
_entity_poly.type
_entity_poly.pdbx_seq_one_letter_code
_entity_poly.pdbx_strand_id
1 'polypeptide(L)'
;PEGSVLVTPQAPHPGAAWGYGGGWAWYRYVAEDRVIADTLLDSLARLDHFIEALPDLLEDRLGITPGPVTLGGFSQGGTTSLAYALTHPGKVHGVSVFSGFLVDAPESVIVQGPALDDTPVFWGHGTDDPAIPFSLGERGRTRLRVEGVDLTTFDYPMGHGISPSELNDWMNWMRSRALLHVDGVGL
;
A
#
# COMPACT_ATOMS: atom_id res chain seq x y z
N PRO A 1 14.78 -5.53 -6.79
CA PRO A 1 15.53 -4.74 -7.76
C PRO A 1 16.91 -4.41 -7.20
N GLU A 2 17.94 -4.38 -8.03
CA GLU A 2 19.26 -3.93 -7.61
C GLU A 2 19.18 -2.51 -7.04
N GLY A 3 19.92 -2.23 -5.96
CA GLY A 3 19.89 -0.92 -5.29
C GLY A 3 18.67 -0.67 -4.39
N SER A 4 17.83 -1.66 -4.15
CA SER A 4 16.67 -1.52 -3.27
C SER A 4 16.76 -2.44 -2.06
N VAL A 5 16.28 -1.96 -0.92
CA VAL A 5 16.07 -2.77 0.28
C VAL A 5 14.57 -3.03 0.43
N LEU A 6 14.20 -4.29 0.52
CA LEU A 6 12.83 -4.70 0.83
C LEU A 6 12.71 -4.98 2.32
N VAL A 7 11.80 -4.27 2.97
CA VAL A 7 11.50 -4.44 4.39
C VAL A 7 10.05 -4.85 4.56
N THR A 8 9.79 -5.90 5.32
CA THR A 8 8.44 -6.45 5.51
C THR A 8 8.08 -6.42 7.00
N PRO A 9 7.43 -5.35 7.47
CA PRO A 9 6.99 -5.27 8.86
C PRO A 9 5.85 -6.26 9.13
N GLN A 10 5.84 -6.83 10.33
CA GLN A 10 4.74 -7.66 10.79
C GLN A 10 3.56 -6.79 11.21
N ALA A 11 2.34 -7.15 10.78
CA ALA A 11 1.13 -6.50 11.24
C ALA A 11 0.97 -6.62 12.77
N PRO A 12 0.40 -5.62 13.46
CA PRO A 12 0.47 -5.57 14.93
C PRO A 12 -0.56 -6.42 15.67
N HIS A 13 -1.67 -6.82 15.02
CA HIS A 13 -2.78 -7.47 15.71
C HIS A 13 -2.79 -8.99 15.47
N PRO A 14 -2.85 -9.82 16.52
CA PRO A 14 -3.03 -11.26 16.35
C PRO A 14 -4.34 -11.59 15.66
N GLY A 15 -4.28 -12.25 14.50
CA GLY A 15 -5.45 -12.57 13.67
C GLY A 15 -6.40 -13.58 14.31
N ALA A 16 -5.90 -14.45 15.18
CA ALA A 16 -6.70 -15.47 15.85
C ALA A 16 -7.88 -14.90 16.65
N ALA A 17 -7.69 -13.75 17.29
CA ALA A 17 -8.74 -13.06 18.05
C ALA A 17 -9.91 -12.58 17.16
N TRP A 18 -9.70 -12.48 15.85
CA TRP A 18 -10.67 -12.00 14.87
C TRP A 18 -11.12 -13.06 13.87
N GLY A 19 -10.70 -14.30 14.09
CA GLY A 19 -11.05 -15.42 13.21
C GLY A 19 -10.21 -15.51 11.93
N TYR A 20 -9.06 -14.84 11.85
CA TYR A 20 -8.17 -14.86 10.69
C TYR A 20 -7.09 -15.97 10.75
N GLY A 21 -7.26 -16.95 11.66
CA GLY A 21 -6.27 -18.00 11.87
C GLY A 21 -5.07 -17.57 12.70
N GLY A 22 -3.96 -18.28 12.59
CA GLY A 22 -2.75 -18.07 13.39
C GLY A 22 -1.83 -16.92 12.93
N GLY A 23 -2.25 -16.12 11.97
CA GLY A 23 -1.47 -15.01 11.43
C GLY A 23 -1.67 -13.69 12.18
N TRP A 24 -1.21 -12.62 11.52
CA TRP A 24 -1.29 -11.25 12.01
C TRP A 24 -2.10 -10.40 11.03
N ALA A 25 -2.76 -9.36 11.53
CA ALA A 25 -3.65 -8.50 10.77
C ALA A 25 -3.35 -7.01 11.00
N TRP A 26 -3.55 -6.21 9.98
CA TRP A 26 -3.41 -4.76 10.06
C TRP A 26 -4.65 -4.09 10.67
N TYR A 27 -5.83 -4.67 10.45
CA TYR A 27 -7.08 -4.14 10.99
C TYR A 27 -8.14 -5.26 11.07
N ARG A 28 -9.16 -5.01 11.88
CA ARG A 28 -10.33 -5.87 11.92
C ARG A 28 -11.32 -5.45 10.83
N TYR A 29 -11.52 -6.34 9.87
CA TYR A 29 -12.50 -6.17 8.80
C TYR A 29 -13.93 -6.36 9.31
N VAL A 30 -14.87 -5.57 8.78
CA VAL A 30 -16.30 -5.66 9.11
C VAL A 30 -17.08 -6.21 7.93
N ALA A 31 -17.17 -5.47 6.86
CA ALA A 31 -17.85 -5.83 5.62
C ALA A 31 -17.55 -4.80 4.52
N GLU A 32 -17.50 -5.20 3.27
CA GLU A 32 -17.26 -4.33 2.12
C GLU A 32 -15.97 -3.50 2.26
N ASP A 33 -16.09 -2.17 2.36
CA ASP A 33 -14.98 -1.22 2.57
C ASP A 33 -14.88 -0.72 4.02
N ARG A 34 -15.61 -1.35 4.95
CA ARG A 34 -15.66 -0.96 6.36
C ARG A 34 -14.76 -1.80 7.24
N VAL A 35 -14.04 -1.14 8.11
CA VAL A 35 -13.15 -1.73 9.10
C VAL A 35 -13.45 -1.17 10.50
N ILE A 36 -12.94 -1.81 11.55
CA ILE A 36 -12.93 -1.21 12.89
C ILE A 36 -11.84 -0.15 12.91
N ALA A 37 -12.23 1.12 12.90
CA ALA A 37 -11.35 2.27 12.73
C ALA A 37 -10.17 2.28 13.71
N ASP A 38 -10.41 2.05 15.02
CA ASP A 38 -9.36 2.06 16.05
C ASP A 38 -8.23 1.07 15.74
N THR A 39 -8.55 -0.09 15.15
CA THR A 39 -7.54 -1.10 14.82
C THR A 39 -6.69 -0.68 13.62
N LEU A 40 -7.27 0.01 12.65
CA LEU A 40 -6.52 0.58 11.53
C LEU A 40 -5.66 1.75 12.01
N LEU A 41 -6.21 2.66 12.80
CA LEU A 41 -5.47 3.82 13.33
C LEU A 41 -4.27 3.41 14.19
N ASP A 42 -4.39 2.38 15.04
CA ASP A 42 -3.25 1.83 15.80
C ASP A 42 -2.17 1.27 14.84
N SER A 43 -2.59 0.59 13.78
CA SER A 43 -1.66 0.09 12.76
C SER A 43 -0.95 1.21 12.00
N LEU A 44 -1.68 2.26 11.63
CA LEU A 44 -1.09 3.42 10.94
C LEU A 44 -0.08 4.15 11.83
N ALA A 45 -0.39 4.35 13.11
CA ALA A 45 0.52 4.97 14.07
C ALA A 45 1.80 4.16 14.27
N ARG A 46 1.70 2.82 14.36
CA ARG A 46 2.87 1.94 14.46
C ARG A 46 3.69 1.93 13.18
N LEU A 47 3.04 1.95 12.03
CA LEU A 47 3.70 2.03 10.74
C LEU A 47 4.44 3.35 10.57
N ASP A 48 3.86 4.46 11.02
CA ASP A 48 4.51 5.77 11.02
C ASP A 48 5.80 5.77 11.85
N HIS A 49 5.74 5.30 13.09
CA HIS A 49 6.93 5.13 13.92
C HIS A 49 8.00 4.23 13.29
N PHE A 50 7.56 3.15 12.63
CA PHE A 50 8.47 2.25 11.94
C PHE A 50 9.15 2.93 10.74
N ILE A 51 8.40 3.66 9.92
CA ILE A 51 8.94 4.40 8.77
C ILE A 51 9.91 5.49 9.23
N GLU A 52 9.60 6.21 10.31
CA GLU A 52 10.46 7.21 10.89
C GLU A 52 11.78 6.63 11.43
N ALA A 53 11.73 5.45 12.04
CA ALA A 53 12.91 4.76 12.55
C ALA A 53 13.74 4.03 11.47
N LEU A 54 13.18 3.83 10.28
CA LEU A 54 13.79 2.99 9.25
C LEU A 54 15.16 3.48 8.78
N PRO A 55 15.42 4.78 8.57
CA PRO A 55 16.74 5.28 8.18
C PRO A 55 17.85 4.87 9.17
N ASP A 56 17.63 5.13 10.45
CA ASP A 56 18.60 4.79 11.51
C ASP A 56 18.82 3.28 11.61
N LEU A 57 17.73 2.49 11.49
CA LEU A 57 17.80 1.04 11.50
C LEU A 57 18.62 0.47 10.32
N LEU A 58 18.50 1.05 9.13
CA LEU A 58 19.24 0.61 7.95
C LEU A 58 20.71 1.04 8.02
N GLU A 59 20.97 2.24 8.49
CA GLU A 59 22.35 2.71 8.73
C GLU A 59 23.06 1.83 9.77
N ASP A 60 22.45 1.63 10.95
CA ASP A 60 23.04 0.87 12.06
C ASP A 60 23.25 -0.61 11.73
N ARG A 61 22.33 -1.22 10.98
CA ARG A 61 22.35 -2.66 10.72
C ARG A 61 23.06 -3.04 9.44
N LEU A 62 23.01 -2.19 8.43
CA LEU A 62 23.49 -2.51 7.10
C LEU A 62 24.49 -1.49 6.55
N GLY A 63 24.70 -0.35 7.21
CA GLY A 63 25.53 0.74 6.70
C GLY A 63 24.95 1.38 5.44
N ILE A 64 23.60 1.40 5.31
CA ILE A 64 22.89 1.89 4.14
C ILE A 64 22.16 3.17 4.51
N THR A 65 22.46 4.25 3.80
CA THR A 65 21.62 5.46 3.81
C THR A 65 20.46 5.25 2.85
N PRO A 66 19.21 5.12 3.34
CA PRO A 66 18.08 4.84 2.46
C PRO A 66 17.72 6.04 1.59
N GLY A 67 17.26 5.74 0.38
CA GLY A 67 16.61 6.69 -0.50
C GLY A 67 15.10 6.84 -0.19
N PRO A 68 14.31 7.26 -1.20
CA PRO A 68 12.86 7.40 -1.06
C PRO A 68 12.17 6.11 -0.60
N VAL A 69 11.24 6.22 0.35
CA VAL A 69 10.42 5.10 0.80
C VAL A 69 9.21 4.95 -0.10
N THR A 70 9.00 3.76 -0.64
CA THR A 70 7.74 3.35 -1.26
C THR A 70 7.04 2.35 -0.36
N LEU A 71 5.72 2.46 -0.24
CA LEU A 71 4.93 1.56 0.58
C LEU A 71 4.02 0.72 -0.31
N GLY A 72 3.83 -0.54 0.04
CA GLY A 72 2.94 -1.38 -0.73
C GLY A 72 2.55 -2.66 -0.02
N GLY A 73 1.55 -3.33 -0.55
CA GLY A 73 1.12 -4.60 0.02
C GLY A 73 -0.02 -5.26 -0.72
N PHE A 74 -0.25 -6.50 -0.34
CA PHE A 74 -1.32 -7.34 -0.84
C PHE A 74 -2.50 -7.34 0.14
N SER A 75 -3.71 -7.30 -0.38
CA SER A 75 -4.95 -7.41 0.41
C SER A 75 -4.99 -6.37 1.55
N GLN A 76 -5.04 -6.76 2.81
CA GLN A 76 -4.96 -5.85 3.97
C GLN A 76 -3.73 -4.95 3.94
N GLY A 77 -2.58 -5.47 3.49
CA GLY A 77 -1.35 -4.69 3.37
C GLY A 77 -1.47 -3.56 2.34
N GLY A 78 -2.11 -3.82 1.18
CA GLY A 78 -2.39 -2.81 0.17
C GLY A 78 -3.34 -1.73 0.66
N THR A 79 -4.42 -2.15 1.31
CA THR A 79 -5.41 -1.25 1.95
C THR A 79 -4.76 -0.36 3.01
N THR A 80 -3.91 -0.94 3.88
CA THR A 80 -3.19 -0.19 4.92
C THR A 80 -2.18 0.78 4.32
N SER A 81 -1.45 0.36 3.30
CA SER A 81 -0.49 1.22 2.59
C SER A 81 -1.15 2.45 1.97
N LEU A 82 -2.31 2.25 1.35
CA LEU A 82 -3.10 3.33 0.78
C LEU A 82 -3.64 4.26 1.88
N ALA A 83 -4.22 3.70 2.95
CA ALA A 83 -4.73 4.47 4.07
C ALA A 83 -3.61 5.30 4.74
N TYR A 84 -2.41 4.71 4.89
CA TYR A 84 -1.26 5.43 5.43
C TYR A 84 -0.88 6.64 4.57
N ALA A 85 -0.72 6.46 3.27
CA ALA A 85 -0.34 7.57 2.39
C ALA A 85 -1.38 8.70 2.36
N LEU A 86 -2.67 8.34 2.39
CA LEU A 86 -3.78 9.31 2.44
C LEU A 86 -3.80 10.13 3.74
N THR A 87 -3.33 9.55 4.86
CA THR A 87 -3.35 10.19 6.17
C THR A 87 -2.01 10.82 6.58
N HIS A 88 -0.92 10.47 5.89
CA HIS A 88 0.45 10.94 6.17
C HIS A 88 1.10 11.50 4.89
N PRO A 89 0.61 12.64 4.38
CA PRO A 89 1.09 13.21 3.13
C PRO A 89 2.59 13.50 3.16
N GLY A 90 3.28 13.17 2.06
CA GLY A 90 4.72 13.40 1.91
C GLY A 90 5.64 12.42 2.66
N LYS A 91 5.11 11.46 3.42
CA LYS A 91 5.91 10.45 4.13
C LYS A 91 6.41 9.33 3.21
N VAL A 92 5.74 9.08 2.11
CA VAL A 92 6.12 8.06 1.12
C VAL A 92 6.09 8.64 -0.29
N HIS A 93 6.91 8.09 -1.17
CA HIS A 93 7.10 8.59 -2.54
C HIS A 93 6.32 7.80 -3.58
N GLY A 94 5.62 6.77 -3.17
CA GLY A 94 4.77 5.96 -4.02
C GLY A 94 4.04 4.89 -3.23
N VAL A 95 2.88 4.48 -3.73
CA VAL A 95 2.06 3.44 -3.09
C VAL A 95 1.72 2.34 -4.09
N SER A 96 1.77 1.10 -3.64
CA SER A 96 1.39 -0.07 -4.45
C SER A 96 0.31 -0.88 -3.74
N VAL A 97 -0.84 -1.00 -4.38
CA VAL A 97 -2.00 -1.73 -3.89
C VAL A 97 -2.23 -2.97 -4.76
N PHE A 98 -2.05 -4.15 -4.18
CA PHE A 98 -2.35 -5.42 -4.82
C PHE A 98 -3.62 -6.01 -4.20
N SER A 99 -4.71 -6.06 -4.94
CA SER A 99 -6.01 -6.60 -4.49
C SER A 99 -6.49 -6.04 -3.14
N GLY A 100 -6.29 -4.74 -2.91
CA GLY A 100 -6.80 -4.02 -1.76
C GLY A 100 -8.10 -3.26 -2.07
N PHE A 101 -8.56 -2.45 -1.12
CA PHE A 101 -9.68 -1.55 -1.28
C PHE A 101 -9.43 -0.19 -0.59
N LEU A 102 -10.19 0.82 -0.96
CA LEU A 102 -10.20 2.10 -0.25
C LEU A 102 -11.17 1.99 0.92
N VAL A 103 -10.67 2.19 2.14
CA VAL A 103 -11.51 2.13 3.34
C VAL A 103 -12.54 3.25 3.32
N ASP A 104 -13.82 2.89 3.46
CA ASP A 104 -14.87 3.84 3.82
C ASP A 104 -14.81 4.10 5.32
N ALA A 105 -13.90 4.99 5.68
CA ALA A 105 -13.76 5.43 7.05
C ALA A 105 -14.38 6.82 7.21
N PRO A 106 -14.89 7.13 8.41
CA PRO A 106 -15.31 8.48 8.71
C PRO A 106 -14.16 9.47 8.45
N GLU A 107 -14.48 10.71 8.27
CA GLU A 107 -13.66 11.86 7.83
C GLU A 107 -12.22 11.94 8.42
N SER A 108 -11.93 11.16 9.48
CA SER A 108 -10.62 11.09 10.12
C SER A 108 -9.56 10.23 9.39
N VAL A 109 -9.95 9.42 8.40
CA VAL A 109 -9.01 8.51 7.68
C VAL A 109 -8.80 8.92 6.22
N ILE A 110 -9.62 9.83 5.70
CA ILE A 110 -9.43 10.36 4.35
C ILE A 110 -9.20 11.84 4.46
N VAL A 111 -7.95 12.25 4.30
CA VAL A 111 -7.63 13.67 4.13
C VAL A 111 -8.24 14.13 2.82
N GLN A 112 -9.23 15.02 2.90
CA GLN A 112 -9.74 15.73 1.73
C GLN A 112 -8.69 16.77 1.34
N GLY A 113 -8.14 16.65 0.15
CA GLY A 113 -7.22 17.65 -0.36
C GLY A 113 -6.00 17.08 -1.09
N PRO A 114 -5.04 17.89 -1.46
CA PRO A 114 -3.91 17.55 -2.34
C PRO A 114 -2.87 16.61 -1.69
N ALA A 115 -3.26 15.80 -0.72
CA ALA A 115 -2.36 14.95 0.08
C ALA A 115 -1.60 13.90 -0.74
N LEU A 116 -2.05 13.59 -1.96
CA LEU A 116 -1.37 12.66 -2.87
C LEU A 116 -0.98 13.29 -4.22
N ASP A 117 -0.95 14.61 -4.34
CA ASP A 117 -0.59 15.25 -5.62
C ASP A 117 0.79 14.79 -6.14
N ASP A 118 1.73 14.52 -5.23
CA ASP A 118 3.09 14.07 -5.55
C ASP A 118 3.35 12.59 -5.21
N THR A 119 2.32 11.84 -4.78
CA THR A 119 2.47 10.42 -4.41
C THR A 119 1.72 9.54 -5.39
N PRO A 120 2.40 9.00 -6.43
CA PRO A 120 1.76 8.13 -7.41
C PRO A 120 1.30 6.82 -6.78
N VAL A 121 0.17 6.31 -7.26
CA VAL A 121 -0.44 5.05 -6.80
C VAL A 121 -0.51 4.05 -7.94
N PHE A 122 0.05 2.86 -7.72
CA PHE A 122 -0.22 1.66 -8.51
C PHE A 122 -1.32 0.84 -7.85
N TRP A 123 -2.31 0.39 -8.63
CA TRP A 123 -3.36 -0.48 -8.12
C TRP A 123 -3.70 -1.59 -9.10
N GLY A 124 -3.20 -2.80 -8.81
CA GLY A 124 -3.56 -4.04 -9.49
C GLY A 124 -4.70 -4.79 -8.79
N HIS A 125 -5.59 -5.44 -9.57
CA HIS A 125 -6.71 -6.20 -9.01
C HIS A 125 -7.15 -7.36 -9.91
N GLY A 126 -7.53 -8.48 -9.29
CA GLY A 126 -8.12 -9.62 -9.99
C GLY A 126 -9.59 -9.41 -10.31
N THR A 127 -9.99 -9.61 -11.59
CA THR A 127 -11.41 -9.46 -12.00
C THR A 127 -12.34 -10.49 -11.38
N ASP A 128 -11.79 -11.65 -11.00
CA ASP A 128 -12.52 -12.78 -10.41
C ASP A 128 -12.20 -12.95 -8.91
N ASP A 129 -11.78 -11.86 -8.23
CA ASP A 129 -11.40 -11.90 -6.82
C ASP A 129 -12.61 -12.17 -5.91
N PRO A 130 -12.66 -13.34 -5.22
CA PRO A 130 -13.75 -13.69 -4.35
C PRO A 130 -13.63 -13.13 -2.94
N ALA A 131 -12.44 -12.67 -2.54
CA ALA A 131 -12.16 -12.16 -1.19
C ALA A 131 -12.39 -10.64 -1.10
N ILE A 132 -11.85 -9.90 -2.08
CA ILE A 132 -12.08 -8.47 -2.25
C ILE A 132 -12.73 -8.27 -3.61
N PRO A 133 -14.06 -8.18 -3.68
CA PRO A 133 -14.77 -8.07 -4.95
C PRO A 133 -14.22 -6.95 -5.83
N PHE A 134 -14.05 -7.22 -7.13
CA PHE A 134 -13.52 -6.26 -8.09
C PHE A 134 -14.25 -4.91 -8.05
N SER A 135 -15.58 -4.94 -7.88
CA SER A 135 -16.41 -3.74 -7.73
C SER A 135 -16.02 -2.86 -6.54
N LEU A 136 -15.45 -3.46 -5.49
CA LEU A 136 -14.96 -2.71 -4.33
C LEU A 136 -13.68 -1.95 -4.68
N GLY A 137 -12.76 -2.60 -5.39
CA GLY A 137 -11.57 -1.95 -5.96
C GLY A 137 -11.94 -0.79 -6.90
N GLU A 138 -12.89 -1.03 -7.81
CA GLU A 138 -13.36 -0.01 -8.76
C GLU A 138 -13.99 1.22 -8.08
N ARG A 139 -14.76 1.04 -7.01
CA ARG A 139 -15.30 2.18 -6.23
C ARG A 139 -14.16 3.04 -5.67
N GLY A 140 -13.17 2.41 -5.05
CA GLY A 140 -12.01 3.10 -4.49
C GLY A 140 -11.21 3.85 -5.55
N ARG A 141 -10.90 3.18 -6.67
CA ARG A 141 -10.19 3.77 -7.81
C ARG A 141 -10.94 4.96 -8.41
N THR A 142 -12.24 4.85 -8.56
CA THR A 142 -13.10 5.94 -9.07
C THR A 142 -13.03 7.14 -8.15
N ARG A 143 -13.10 6.94 -6.84
CA ARG A 143 -12.98 8.02 -5.86
C ARG A 143 -11.62 8.71 -5.93
N LEU A 144 -10.52 7.95 -5.96
CA LEU A 144 -9.18 8.52 -6.07
C LEU A 144 -8.98 9.33 -7.37
N ARG A 145 -9.56 8.87 -8.49
CA ARG A 145 -9.52 9.64 -9.76
C ARG A 145 -10.28 10.98 -9.65
N VAL A 146 -11.41 10.99 -8.96
CA VAL A 146 -12.18 12.23 -8.73
C VAL A 146 -11.40 13.21 -7.86
N GLU A 147 -10.63 12.72 -6.91
CA GLU A 147 -9.76 13.52 -6.04
C GLU A 147 -8.43 13.95 -6.73
N GLY A 148 -8.22 13.56 -8.00
CA GLY A 148 -7.04 13.98 -8.78
C GLY A 148 -5.77 13.19 -8.50
N VAL A 149 -5.85 12.05 -7.83
CA VAL A 149 -4.69 11.21 -7.52
C VAL A 149 -4.03 10.68 -8.79
N ASP A 150 -2.70 10.75 -8.89
CA ASP A 150 -1.92 10.11 -9.96
C ASP A 150 -2.01 8.57 -9.80
N LEU A 151 -3.06 8.00 -10.40
CA LEU A 151 -3.45 6.62 -10.25
C LEU A 151 -3.24 5.81 -11.53
N THR A 152 -2.36 4.83 -11.47
CA THR A 152 -2.17 3.81 -12.51
C THR A 152 -2.88 2.52 -12.09
N THR A 153 -3.77 1.99 -12.94
CA THR A 153 -4.57 0.80 -12.61
C THR A 153 -4.41 -0.29 -13.65
N PHE A 154 -4.38 -1.55 -13.18
CA PHE A 154 -4.38 -2.74 -14.02
C PHE A 154 -5.37 -3.77 -13.50
N ASP A 155 -6.02 -4.48 -14.42
CA ASP A 155 -6.97 -5.54 -14.13
C ASP A 155 -6.48 -6.85 -14.72
N TYR A 156 -6.57 -7.93 -13.91
CA TYR A 156 -6.02 -9.22 -14.29
C TYR A 156 -7.10 -10.31 -14.21
N PRO A 157 -7.18 -11.24 -15.19
CA PRO A 157 -8.11 -12.36 -15.14
C PRO A 157 -7.64 -13.40 -14.11
N MET A 158 -7.77 -13.08 -12.84
CA MET A 158 -7.35 -13.91 -11.70
C MET A 158 -8.23 -13.66 -10.48
N GLY A 159 -8.16 -14.59 -9.51
CA GLY A 159 -8.76 -14.44 -8.18
C GLY A 159 -7.93 -13.57 -7.24
N HIS A 160 -8.07 -13.82 -5.92
CA HIS A 160 -7.34 -13.09 -4.87
C HIS A 160 -5.88 -13.55 -4.81
N GLY A 161 -5.00 -12.82 -5.48
CA GLY A 161 -3.58 -13.17 -5.59
C GLY A 161 -2.79 -12.10 -6.31
N ILE A 162 -1.52 -12.37 -6.59
CA ILE A 162 -0.62 -11.56 -7.39
C ILE A 162 -0.10 -12.42 -8.54
N SER A 163 -0.24 -11.94 -9.77
CA SER A 163 0.24 -12.64 -10.95
C SER A 163 1.64 -12.19 -11.39
N PRO A 164 2.38 -13.03 -12.14
CA PRO A 164 3.65 -12.60 -12.74
C PRO A 164 3.51 -11.39 -13.68
N SER A 165 2.40 -11.27 -14.40
CA SER A 165 2.11 -10.10 -15.24
C SER A 165 1.93 -8.84 -14.40
N GLU A 166 1.20 -8.91 -13.30
CA GLU A 166 1.02 -7.81 -12.37
C GLU A 166 2.35 -7.34 -11.77
N LEU A 167 3.20 -8.27 -11.35
CA LEU A 167 4.55 -7.92 -10.86
C LEU A 167 5.39 -7.24 -11.94
N ASN A 168 5.29 -7.68 -13.19
CA ASN A 168 6.01 -7.06 -14.30
C ASN A 168 5.51 -5.63 -14.57
N ASP A 169 4.20 -5.42 -14.58
CA ASP A 169 3.60 -4.09 -14.76
C ASP A 169 3.95 -3.15 -13.60
N TRP A 170 3.90 -3.66 -12.35
CA TRP A 170 4.36 -2.94 -11.18
C TRP A 170 5.84 -2.54 -11.26
N MET A 171 6.72 -3.44 -11.66
CA MET A 171 8.15 -3.15 -11.82
C MET A 171 8.40 -2.08 -12.88
N ASN A 172 7.65 -2.12 -13.99
CA ASN A 172 7.72 -1.11 -15.04
C ASN A 172 7.21 0.24 -14.55
N TRP A 173 6.10 0.24 -13.78
CA TRP A 173 5.57 1.44 -13.15
C TRP A 173 6.59 2.06 -12.17
N MET A 174 7.18 1.26 -11.29
CA MET A 174 8.21 1.72 -10.34
C MET A 174 9.39 2.39 -11.06
N ARG A 175 9.87 1.79 -12.17
CA ARG A 175 10.95 2.37 -12.97
C ARG A 175 10.54 3.68 -13.64
N SER A 176 9.35 3.73 -14.21
CA SER A 176 8.84 4.92 -14.91
C SER A 176 8.66 6.13 -13.99
N ARG A 177 8.48 5.90 -12.68
CA ARG A 177 8.32 6.92 -11.64
C ARG A 177 9.61 7.23 -10.89
N ALA A 178 10.74 6.69 -11.32
CA ALA A 178 12.04 6.80 -10.62
C ALA A 178 11.98 6.40 -9.13
N LEU A 179 11.07 5.48 -8.80
CA LEU A 179 10.91 4.93 -7.46
C LEU A 179 11.88 3.77 -7.19
N LEU A 180 12.62 3.34 -8.20
CA LEU A 180 13.73 2.42 -8.10
C LEU A 180 15.01 3.17 -8.50
N HIS A 181 16.04 3.07 -7.68
CA HIS A 181 17.36 3.51 -8.09
C HIS A 181 17.88 2.54 -9.17
N VAL A 182 18.05 3.04 -10.37
CA VAL A 182 18.74 2.31 -11.45
C VAL A 182 20.12 2.92 -11.50
N ASP A 183 21.11 2.25 -10.95
CA ASP A 183 22.51 2.65 -11.13
C ASP A 183 22.77 2.77 -12.62
N GLY A 184 23.30 3.93 -13.02
CA GLY A 184 23.34 4.43 -14.36
C GLY A 184 23.77 3.41 -15.42
N VAL A 185 22.86 3.14 -16.34
CA VAL A 185 23.27 2.89 -17.72
C VAL A 185 23.42 4.30 -18.33
N GLY A 186 24.66 4.80 -18.29
CA GLY A 186 25.01 5.99 -19.06
C GLY A 186 24.72 5.72 -20.53
N LEU A 187 23.93 6.57 -21.14
CA LEU A 187 23.81 6.71 -22.57
C LEU A 187 25.06 7.41 -23.12
#